data_c8bd11ebf93e08a49c60952994cd3737
#
_entry.id   c8bd11ebf93e08a49c60952994cd3737
#
_cell.length_a   1.000
_cell.length_b   1.000
_cell.length_c   1.000
_cell.angle_alpha   90.00
_cell.angle_beta   90.00
_cell.angle_gamma   90.00
#
_symmetry.space_group_name_H-M   'P 1'
#
loop_
_entity.id
_entity.type
_entity.pdbx_description
1 polymer ?
#
loop_
_entity_poly.entity_id
_entity_poly.type
_entity_poly.pdbx_seq_one_letter_code
_entity_poly.pdbx_strand_id
1 'polypeptide(L)'
;MDPDYDSLQSVLKSIAQWIKKYSYVRDHSNDLANCGPDEVANIARDLRLSPRELAVLARNGPKAADLLRDMLDVLGLDKKGLENDEPLVMRDLERLCTLCHEKRQCRFDLANGVSADNYRDYCPNAFTLDALLQEKEQRA
;
A
#
# COMPACT_ATOMS: atom_id res chain seq x y z
N MET A 1 -19.69 -3.86 -10.75
CA MET A 1 -19.00 -2.85 -9.93
C MET A 1 -19.08 -3.31 -8.49
N ASP A 2 -17.96 -3.83 -7.98
CA ASP A 2 -17.95 -4.48 -6.68
C ASP A 2 -17.76 -3.43 -5.58
N PRO A 3 -18.65 -3.32 -4.59
CA PRO A 3 -18.56 -2.30 -3.53
C PRO A 3 -17.31 -2.41 -2.68
N ASP A 4 -16.67 -3.58 -2.63
CA ASP A 4 -15.45 -3.79 -1.84
C ASP A 4 -14.16 -3.26 -2.49
N TYR A 5 -14.15 -3.15 -3.82
CA TYR A 5 -13.06 -2.53 -4.56
C TYR A 5 -12.99 -1.01 -4.32
N ASP A 6 -14.13 -0.36 -4.32
CA ASP A 6 -14.25 1.05 -3.98
C ASP A 6 -13.83 1.33 -2.53
N SER A 7 -13.98 0.38 -1.62
CA SER A 7 -13.66 0.61 -0.21
C SER A 7 -12.16 0.68 0.07
N LEU A 8 -11.33 -0.10 -0.63
CA LEU A 8 -9.87 -0.11 -0.42
C LEU A 8 -9.18 1.04 -1.14
N GLN A 9 -9.60 1.32 -2.36
CA GLN A 9 -9.20 2.53 -3.06
C GLN A 9 -9.74 3.78 -2.38
N SER A 10 -10.95 3.71 -1.79
CA SER A 10 -11.50 4.84 -1.07
C SER A 10 -10.80 5.08 0.27
N VAL A 11 -10.29 4.05 0.94
CA VAL A 11 -9.47 4.21 2.16
C VAL A 11 -8.15 4.89 1.83
N LEU A 12 -7.45 4.44 0.79
CA LEU A 12 -6.21 5.10 0.35
C LEU A 12 -6.47 6.49 -0.23
N LYS A 13 -7.55 6.66 -1.00
CA LYS A 13 -8.00 7.97 -1.48
C LYS A 13 -8.46 8.88 -0.34
N SER A 14 -9.12 8.34 0.66
CA SER A 14 -9.55 9.12 1.84
C SER A 14 -8.36 9.56 2.68
N ILE A 15 -7.34 8.70 2.85
CA ILE A 15 -6.07 9.06 3.46
C ILE A 15 -5.38 10.15 2.62
N ALA A 16 -5.32 9.97 1.31
CA ALA A 16 -4.72 10.93 0.40
C ALA A 16 -5.46 12.27 0.38
N GLN A 17 -6.80 12.24 0.36
CA GLN A 17 -7.63 13.46 0.43
C GLN A 17 -7.55 14.11 1.80
N TRP A 18 -7.51 13.33 2.85
CA TRP A 18 -7.31 13.82 4.21
C TRP A 18 -5.95 14.50 4.34
N ILE A 19 -4.87 13.86 3.88
CA ILE A 19 -3.52 14.44 3.83
C ILE A 19 -3.53 15.73 2.99
N LYS A 20 -4.16 15.75 1.81
CA LYS A 20 -4.28 16.95 0.97
C LYS A 20 -5.07 18.07 1.64
N LYS A 21 -6.19 17.75 2.26
CA LYS A 21 -7.06 18.73 2.92
C LYS A 21 -6.36 19.40 4.10
N TYR A 22 -5.58 18.65 4.84
CA TYR A 22 -4.85 19.15 5.99
C TYR A 22 -3.48 19.73 5.66
N SER A 23 -2.80 19.24 4.64
CA SER A 23 -1.54 19.85 4.17
C SER A 23 -1.74 21.18 3.46
N TYR A 24 -2.94 21.45 2.92
CA TYR A 24 -3.30 22.75 2.35
C TYR A 24 -3.48 23.84 3.43
N VAL A 25 -3.86 23.45 4.64
CA VAL A 25 -4.15 24.38 5.74
C VAL A 25 -2.89 24.75 6.53
N ARG A 26 -1.82 23.98 6.40
CA ARG A 26 -0.56 24.21 7.12
C ARG A 26 0.65 23.76 6.35
N ASP A 27 1.51 24.71 6.08
CA ASP A 27 2.85 24.54 5.54
C ASP A 27 3.62 23.48 6.37
N HIS A 28 3.57 22.23 5.92
CA HIS A 28 4.45 21.11 6.31
C HIS A 28 4.48 20.65 7.78
N SER A 29 3.60 21.09 8.63
CA SER A 29 3.51 20.52 9.96
C SER A 29 2.69 19.22 9.90
N ASN A 30 3.23 18.20 10.49
CA ASN A 30 2.64 16.89 10.67
C ASN A 30 1.28 17.03 11.38
N ASP A 31 0.18 17.04 10.63
CA ASP A 31 -1.16 17.27 11.19
C ASP A 31 -1.58 16.20 12.18
N LEU A 32 -1.04 14.99 12.06
CA LEU A 32 -1.18 13.95 13.09
C LEU A 32 -0.54 14.35 14.41
N ALA A 33 0.52 15.15 14.39
CA ALA A 33 1.17 15.66 15.62
C ALA A 33 0.29 16.66 16.39
N ASN A 34 -0.68 17.28 15.71
CA ASN A 34 -1.63 18.21 16.30
C ASN A 34 -2.92 17.53 16.77
N CYS A 35 -3.13 16.27 16.41
CA CYS A 35 -4.23 15.45 16.91
C CYS A 35 -3.89 14.91 18.30
N GLY A 36 -4.87 14.83 19.18
CA GLY A 36 -4.71 14.13 20.45
C GLY A 36 -4.42 12.64 20.27
N PRO A 37 -3.75 11.98 21.25
CA PRO A 37 -3.45 10.56 21.15
C PRO A 37 -4.69 9.69 20.92
N ASP A 38 -5.81 10.03 21.54
CA ASP A 38 -7.09 9.32 21.39
C ASP A 38 -7.66 9.46 19.99
N GLU A 39 -7.53 10.63 19.39
CA GLU A 39 -7.98 10.92 18.03
C GLU A 39 -7.16 10.14 17.01
N VAL A 40 -5.84 10.13 17.15
CA VAL A 40 -4.93 9.32 16.33
C VAL A 40 -5.24 7.83 16.45
N ALA A 41 -5.47 7.34 17.67
CA ALA A 41 -5.84 5.96 17.92
C ALA A 41 -7.18 5.58 17.27
N ASN A 42 -8.17 6.47 17.29
CA ASN A 42 -9.46 6.25 16.64
C ASN A 42 -9.34 6.20 15.12
N ILE A 43 -8.61 7.14 14.53
CA ILE A 43 -8.34 7.14 13.08
C ILE A 43 -7.61 5.86 12.66
N ALA A 44 -6.58 5.48 13.39
CA ALA A 44 -5.82 4.26 13.13
C ALA A 44 -6.72 3.01 13.20
N ARG A 45 -7.57 2.93 14.22
CA ARG A 45 -8.52 1.82 14.38
C ARG A 45 -9.50 1.72 13.21
N ASP A 46 -10.06 2.83 12.78
CA ASP A 46 -11.00 2.87 11.66
C ASP A 46 -10.33 2.42 10.36
N LEU A 47 -9.04 2.72 10.21
CA LEU A 47 -8.23 2.29 9.07
C LEU A 47 -7.60 0.90 9.27
N ARG A 48 -7.80 0.26 10.41
CA ARG A 48 -7.17 -1.01 10.82
C ARG A 48 -5.63 -0.95 10.78
N LEU A 49 -5.09 0.15 11.25
CA LEU A 49 -3.66 0.41 11.36
C LEU A 49 -3.29 0.64 12.83
N SER A 50 -2.03 0.43 13.18
CA SER A 50 -1.49 0.97 14.41
C SER A 50 -1.28 2.49 14.28
N PRO A 51 -1.24 3.25 15.38
CA PRO A 51 -0.92 4.68 15.33
C PRO A 51 0.44 4.97 14.66
N ARG A 52 1.41 4.07 14.83
CA ARG A 52 2.73 4.18 14.20
C ARG A 52 2.65 4.00 12.67
N GLU A 53 1.91 3.01 12.21
CA GLU A 53 1.68 2.79 10.78
C GLU A 53 0.96 3.97 10.14
N LEU A 54 -0.05 4.52 10.82
CA LEU A 54 -0.74 5.73 10.37
C LEU A 54 0.21 6.91 10.21
N ALA A 55 1.12 7.12 11.16
CA ALA A 55 2.12 8.19 11.08
C ALA A 55 3.07 8.00 9.88
N VAL A 56 3.50 6.78 9.59
CA VAL A 56 4.35 6.48 8.43
C VAL A 56 3.58 6.68 7.13
N LEU A 57 2.33 6.24 7.05
CA LEU A 57 1.44 6.48 5.91
C LEU A 57 1.28 7.96 5.60
N ALA A 58 1.02 8.76 6.63
CA ALA A 58 0.87 10.20 6.50
C ALA A 58 2.14 10.88 5.94
N ARG A 59 3.31 10.43 6.36
CA ARG A 59 4.60 10.95 5.87
C ARG A 59 4.91 10.52 4.43
N ASN A 60 4.56 9.30 4.06
CA ASN A 60 4.92 8.74 2.75
C ASN A 60 4.02 9.26 1.62
N GLY A 61 2.81 9.71 1.92
CA GLY A 61 1.89 10.28 0.97
C GLY A 61 1.13 9.26 0.11
N PRO A 62 0.27 9.74 -0.80
CA PRO A 62 -0.69 8.90 -1.52
C PRO A 62 -0.09 7.98 -2.59
N LYS A 63 1.12 8.28 -3.07
CA LYS A 63 1.79 7.50 -4.12
C LYS A 63 2.73 6.42 -3.57
N ALA A 64 2.73 6.22 -2.26
CA ALA A 64 3.68 5.31 -1.63
C ALA A 64 3.51 3.85 -2.05
N ALA A 65 2.33 3.45 -2.50
CA ALA A 65 2.04 2.09 -2.97
C ALA A 65 2.04 1.94 -4.52
N ASP A 66 2.44 2.96 -5.27
CA ASP A 66 2.42 2.90 -6.75
C ASP A 66 3.35 1.80 -7.31
N LEU A 67 4.47 1.54 -6.63
CA LEU A 67 5.40 0.49 -7.02
C LEU A 67 4.80 -0.93 -6.94
N LEU A 68 3.80 -1.13 -6.09
CA LEU A 68 3.09 -2.41 -6.02
C LEU A 68 2.40 -2.74 -7.33
N ARG A 69 1.76 -1.76 -7.96
CA ARG A 69 1.11 -1.95 -9.26
C ARG A 69 2.09 -2.44 -10.30
N ASP A 70 3.23 -1.77 -10.39
CA ASP A 70 4.28 -2.13 -11.33
C ASP A 70 4.85 -3.53 -11.04
N MET A 71 5.00 -3.87 -9.76
CA MET A 71 5.46 -5.20 -9.35
C MET A 71 4.45 -6.29 -9.72
N LEU A 72 3.15 -6.08 -9.47
CA LEU A 72 2.10 -7.01 -9.85
C LEU A 72 2.08 -7.24 -11.37
N ASP A 73 2.23 -6.16 -12.16
CA ASP A 73 2.30 -6.25 -13.62
C ASP A 73 3.49 -7.09 -14.09
N VAL A 74 4.68 -6.85 -13.53
CA VAL A 74 5.89 -7.61 -13.87
C VAL A 74 5.75 -9.10 -13.51
N LEU A 75 5.12 -9.40 -12.39
CA LEU A 75 4.88 -10.78 -11.96
C LEU A 75 3.69 -11.44 -12.68
N GLY A 76 2.99 -10.71 -13.52
CA GLY A 76 1.82 -11.23 -14.24
C GLY A 76 0.62 -11.54 -13.34
N LEU A 77 0.51 -10.84 -12.21
CA LEU A 77 -0.62 -10.96 -11.29
C LEU A 77 -1.72 -9.97 -11.66
N ASP A 78 -2.96 -10.45 -11.74
CA ASP A 78 -4.12 -9.63 -12.07
C ASP A 78 -4.53 -8.77 -10.88
N LYS A 79 -4.19 -7.50 -10.92
CA LYS A 79 -4.54 -6.54 -9.88
C LYS A 79 -6.05 -6.47 -9.66
N LYS A 80 -6.85 -6.35 -10.72
CA LYS A 80 -8.31 -6.27 -10.62
C LYS A 80 -8.93 -7.53 -10.03
N GLY A 81 -8.44 -8.70 -10.45
CA GLY A 81 -8.84 -9.96 -9.88
C GLY A 81 -8.56 -10.02 -8.38
N LEU A 82 -7.36 -9.61 -7.95
CA LEU A 82 -7.01 -9.55 -6.53
C LEU A 82 -7.90 -8.58 -5.75
N GLU A 83 -8.19 -7.42 -6.32
CA GLU A 83 -9.06 -6.41 -5.69
C GLU A 83 -10.48 -6.93 -5.50
N ASN A 84 -10.99 -7.72 -6.45
CA ASN A 84 -12.34 -8.28 -6.41
C ASN A 84 -12.45 -9.53 -5.56
N ASP A 85 -11.52 -10.47 -5.73
CA ASP A 85 -11.61 -11.80 -5.13
C ASP A 85 -10.94 -11.86 -3.76
N GLU A 86 -9.86 -11.09 -3.55
CA GLU A 86 -9.03 -11.10 -2.36
C GLU A 86 -8.75 -9.68 -1.83
N PRO A 87 -9.80 -8.90 -1.52
CA PRO A 87 -9.63 -7.49 -1.16
C PRO A 87 -8.79 -7.28 0.11
N LEU A 88 -8.84 -8.20 1.06
CA LEU A 88 -8.03 -8.11 2.28
C LEU A 88 -6.54 -8.35 2.00
N VAL A 89 -6.23 -9.29 1.10
CA VAL A 89 -4.86 -9.56 0.66
C VAL A 89 -4.32 -8.33 -0.08
N MET A 90 -5.09 -7.78 -1.00
CA MET A 90 -4.68 -6.58 -1.75
C MET A 90 -4.40 -5.40 -0.81
N ARG A 91 -5.25 -5.20 0.18
CA ARG A 91 -5.06 -4.17 1.20
C ARG A 91 -3.77 -4.36 2.00
N ASP A 92 -3.46 -5.58 2.40
CA ASP A 92 -2.22 -5.87 3.13
C ASP A 92 -0.98 -5.67 2.27
N LEU A 93 -1.06 -6.03 0.97
CA LEU A 93 0.00 -5.74 0.00
C LEU A 93 0.26 -4.23 -0.11
N GLU A 94 -0.78 -3.44 -0.25
CA GLU A 94 -0.69 -1.98 -0.34
C GLU A 94 -0.12 -1.37 0.95
N ARG A 95 -0.56 -1.86 2.10
CA ARG A 95 -0.06 -1.41 3.41
C ARG A 95 1.44 -1.66 3.54
N LEU A 96 1.89 -2.87 3.31
CA LEU A 96 3.30 -3.24 3.42
C LEU A 96 4.17 -2.50 2.38
N CYS A 97 3.67 -2.33 1.16
CA CYS A 97 4.35 -1.53 0.15
C CYS A 97 4.50 -0.07 0.58
N THR A 98 3.45 0.52 1.14
CA THR A 98 3.48 1.90 1.65
C THR A 98 4.51 2.06 2.77
N LEU A 99 4.60 1.09 3.66
CA LEU A 99 5.53 1.09 4.80
C LEU A 99 6.96 0.67 4.44
N CYS A 100 7.18 0.20 3.24
CA CYS A 100 8.46 -0.35 2.78
C CYS A 100 9.58 0.70 2.79
N HIS A 101 10.75 0.32 3.30
CA HIS A 101 11.95 1.15 3.31
C HIS A 101 12.84 0.96 2.07
N GLU A 102 12.56 -0.05 1.25
CA GLU A 102 13.39 -0.45 0.11
C GLU A 102 12.83 0.03 -1.25
N LYS A 103 12.09 1.13 -1.25
CA LYS A 103 11.48 1.67 -2.47
C LYS A 103 12.51 2.08 -3.54
N ARG A 104 13.69 2.54 -3.12
CA ARG A 104 14.77 2.90 -4.04
C ARG A 104 15.25 1.67 -4.83
N GLN A 105 15.51 0.58 -4.14
CA GLN A 105 15.90 -0.69 -4.75
C GLN A 105 14.82 -1.22 -5.67
N CYS A 106 13.57 -1.20 -5.21
CA CYS A 106 12.43 -1.62 -6.00
C CYS A 106 12.28 -0.82 -7.32
N ARG A 107 12.38 0.50 -7.26
CA ARG A 107 12.34 1.35 -8.45
C ARG A 107 13.47 1.04 -9.43
N PHE A 108 14.66 0.86 -8.90
CA PHE A 108 15.85 0.54 -9.70
C PHE A 108 15.65 -0.80 -10.43
N ASP A 109 15.21 -1.83 -9.71
CA ASP A 109 15.00 -3.15 -10.28
C ASP A 109 13.85 -3.18 -11.31
N LEU A 110 12.76 -2.47 -11.04
CA LEU A 110 11.65 -2.31 -11.99
C LEU A 110 12.12 -1.61 -13.27
N ALA A 111 12.89 -0.53 -13.14
CA ALA A 111 13.42 0.21 -14.29
C ALA A 111 14.40 -0.62 -15.14
N ASN A 112 15.13 -1.53 -14.53
CA ASN A 112 16.11 -2.40 -15.20
C ASN A 112 15.57 -3.77 -15.61
N GLY A 113 14.29 -4.07 -15.32
CA GLY A 113 13.65 -5.33 -15.71
C GLY A 113 14.12 -6.55 -14.92
N VAL A 114 14.71 -6.36 -13.75
CA VAL A 114 15.25 -7.44 -12.90
C VAL A 114 14.46 -7.65 -11.61
N SER A 115 13.36 -6.95 -11.44
CA SER A 115 12.55 -7.01 -10.22
C SER A 115 11.96 -8.40 -9.95
N ALA A 116 11.56 -9.13 -11.00
CA ALA A 116 11.02 -10.48 -10.87
C ALA A 116 12.02 -11.48 -10.28
N ASP A 117 13.30 -11.23 -10.50
CA ASP A 117 14.38 -12.07 -9.96
C ASP A 117 14.79 -11.65 -8.55
N ASN A 118 14.71 -10.36 -8.26
CA ASN A 118 15.32 -9.78 -7.05
C ASN A 118 14.35 -9.45 -5.92
N TYR A 119 13.03 -9.34 -6.19
CA TYR A 119 12.07 -8.85 -5.18
C TYR A 119 12.07 -9.65 -3.88
N ARG A 120 12.42 -10.94 -3.93
CA ARG A 120 12.47 -11.81 -2.75
C ARG A 120 13.50 -11.38 -1.72
N ASP A 121 14.53 -10.65 -2.16
CA ASP A 121 15.61 -10.24 -1.29
C ASP A 121 15.26 -9.04 -0.39
N TYR A 122 14.30 -8.22 -0.81
CA TYR A 122 13.99 -6.97 -0.11
C TYR A 122 12.50 -6.66 0.07
N CYS A 123 11.63 -7.21 -0.77
CA CYS A 123 10.22 -6.83 -0.76
C CYS A 123 9.49 -7.39 0.47
N PRO A 124 8.85 -6.56 1.30
CA PRO A 124 8.11 -7.07 2.45
C PRO A 124 6.89 -7.91 2.06
N ASN A 125 6.44 -7.81 0.82
CA ASN A 125 5.34 -8.59 0.27
C ASN A 125 5.80 -9.91 -0.40
N ALA A 126 7.09 -10.22 -0.40
CA ALA A 126 7.64 -11.35 -1.15
C ALA A 126 6.92 -12.67 -0.86
N PHE A 127 6.67 -12.96 0.41
CA PHE A 127 5.96 -14.19 0.81
C PHE A 127 4.55 -14.27 0.22
N THR A 128 3.78 -13.20 0.32
CA THR A 128 2.42 -13.12 -0.20
C THR A 128 2.41 -13.17 -1.73
N LEU A 129 3.33 -12.47 -2.39
CA LEU A 129 3.47 -12.49 -3.85
C LEU A 129 3.81 -13.90 -4.35
N ASP A 130 4.71 -14.60 -3.67
CA ASP A 130 5.05 -15.99 -4.00
C ASP A 130 3.84 -16.93 -3.85
N ALA A 131 3.05 -16.76 -2.80
CA ALA A 131 1.83 -17.54 -2.59
C ALA A 131 0.81 -17.31 -3.72
N LEU A 132 0.62 -16.07 -4.13
CA LEU A 132 -0.27 -15.71 -5.24
C LEU A 132 0.21 -16.28 -6.58
N LEU A 133 1.50 -16.29 -6.82
CA LEU A 133 2.08 -16.91 -8.02
C LEU A 133 1.86 -18.43 -8.03
N GLN A 134 2.04 -19.09 -6.89
CA GLN A 134 1.75 -20.54 -6.77
C GLN A 134 0.28 -20.86 -7.01
N GLU A 135 -0.63 -20.05 -6.46
CA GLU A 135 -2.07 -20.23 -6.71
C GLU A 135 -2.42 -20.06 -8.19
N LYS A 136 -1.82 -19.07 -8.84
CA LYS A 136 -2.00 -18.84 -10.27
C LYS A 136 -1.54 -20.04 -11.09
N GLU A 137 -0.39 -20.62 -10.77
CA GLU A 137 0.14 -21.82 -11.43
C GLU A 137 -0.79 -23.04 -11.27
N GLN A 138 -1.37 -23.20 -10.07
CA GLN A 138 -2.30 -24.30 -9.77
C GLN A 138 -3.64 -24.16 -10.49
N ARG A 139 -4.06 -22.94 -10.85
CA ARG A 139 -5.30 -22.66 -11.58
C ARG A 139 -5.14 -22.71 -13.10
N ALA A 140 -3.92 -22.71 -13.58
CA ALA A 140 -3.61 -22.74 -15.02
C ALA A 140 -3.81 -24.13 -15.65
#